data_166abad7a360a4fcbe00be1403f53528
#
_entry.id   166abad7a360a4fcbe00be1403f53528
#
_cell.length_a   1.000
_cell.length_b   1.000
_cell.length_c   1.000
_cell.angle_alpha   90.00
_cell.angle_beta   90.00
_cell.angle_gamma   90.00
#
_symmetry.space_group_name_H-M   'P 1'
#
loop_
_entity.id
_entity.type
_entity.pdbx_description
1 polymer ?
#
loop_
_entity_poly.entity_id
_entity_poly.type
_entity_poly.pdbx_seq_one_letter_code
_entity_poly.pdbx_strand_id
1 'polypeptide(L)'
;EPQYQRLGASMVAIFIEPEDMKVYSELNDVKKTLKFTSAPINEDIQKYNVYLKSLPEKQMVAELNGKIQMAFAEARMEEVREMSRKRDSLQMVIIDRLFAFEPGVSKSQAAAYLVAQLSASLDVVQRGKIVEKFDPSFTDSYYLNGMQESVERETVLQPGKAFPDFQVFDKDGRKYTLADFRGKYLFVEFSASWCGWCKKEIPFIRKAYHALKDKNVAFVTMMMDDRKEAWLHEIKEYNIEWYCLSDLKGMKNSPLTKAYNLGGIPDSFVVDPEGRIVCRDLRGNEVLETLSTLCN
;
A
#
# COMPACT_ATOMS: atom_id res chain seq x y z
N GLU A 1 -47.10 -2.74 -1.59
CA GLU A 1 -45.66 -2.83 -1.89
C GLU A 1 -44.92 -1.92 -0.91
N PRO A 2 -43.98 -2.42 -0.10
CA PRO A 2 -43.20 -1.55 0.75
C PRO A 2 -42.26 -0.72 -0.12
N GLN A 3 -42.39 0.60 -0.07
CA GLN A 3 -41.40 1.50 -0.64
C GLN A 3 -40.09 1.35 0.11
N TYR A 4 -39.13 0.66 -0.47
CA TYR A 4 -37.73 0.70 -0.03
C TYR A 4 -37.16 2.08 -0.34
N GLN A 5 -37.29 3.03 0.58
CA GLN A 5 -36.42 4.18 0.58
C GLN A 5 -34.98 3.69 0.77
N ARG A 6 -34.08 3.99 -0.18
CA ARG A 6 -32.65 3.81 -0.01
C ARG A 6 -32.19 4.70 1.14
N LEU A 7 -32.23 4.16 2.36
CA LEU A 7 -31.46 4.69 3.48
C LEU A 7 -30.00 4.54 3.06
N GLY A 8 -29.27 5.65 3.00
CA GLY A 8 -27.84 5.63 2.71
C GLY A 8 -27.18 4.59 3.62
N ALA A 9 -26.59 3.56 3.03
CA ALA A 9 -26.06 2.42 3.76
C ALA A 9 -24.93 2.87 4.68
N SER A 10 -25.26 3.14 5.94
CA SER A 10 -24.26 3.34 7.00
C SER A 10 -23.77 1.98 7.42
N MET A 11 -22.64 1.53 6.85
CA MET A 11 -21.96 0.34 7.36
C MET A 11 -21.32 0.63 8.72
N VAL A 12 -21.56 -0.24 9.67
CA VAL A 12 -20.90 -0.26 10.97
C VAL A 12 -20.21 -1.62 11.10
N ALA A 13 -18.89 -1.60 11.33
CA ALA A 13 -18.15 -2.81 11.63
C ALA A 13 -18.45 -3.21 13.08
N ILE A 14 -18.81 -4.47 13.29
CA ILE A 14 -19.10 -5.06 14.60
C ILE A 14 -18.20 -6.28 14.77
N PHE A 15 -17.48 -6.35 15.88
CA PHE A 15 -16.76 -7.54 16.27
C PHE A 15 -17.75 -8.57 16.82
N ILE A 16 -17.71 -9.78 16.28
CA ILE A 16 -18.45 -10.91 16.85
C ILE A 16 -17.60 -11.47 18.00
N GLU A 17 -18.13 -11.36 19.22
CA GLU A 17 -17.47 -11.83 20.42
C GLU A 17 -18.08 -13.17 20.86
N PRO A 18 -17.31 -14.04 21.55
CA PRO A 18 -17.75 -15.42 21.82
C PRO A 18 -18.89 -15.54 22.86
N GLU A 19 -19.21 -14.45 23.57
CA GLU A 19 -20.31 -14.38 24.52
C GLU A 19 -21.62 -13.96 23.87
N ASP A 20 -22.75 -14.10 24.58
CA ASP A 20 -24.08 -13.67 24.11
C ASP A 20 -24.15 -12.14 23.96
N MET A 21 -23.56 -11.63 22.90
CA MET A 21 -23.54 -10.23 22.58
C MET A 21 -24.91 -9.75 22.09
N LYS A 22 -25.39 -8.65 22.66
CA LYS A 22 -26.61 -7.97 22.20
C LYS A 22 -26.26 -6.61 21.62
N VAL A 23 -26.82 -6.31 20.45
CA VAL A 23 -26.63 -5.05 19.74
C VAL A 23 -27.98 -4.34 19.62
N TYR A 24 -28.04 -3.09 20.05
CA TYR A 24 -29.23 -2.26 19.97
C TYR A 24 -28.92 -0.98 19.20
N SER A 25 -29.85 -0.52 18.39
CA SER A 25 -29.74 0.75 17.70
C SER A 25 -31.12 1.28 17.30
N GLU A 26 -31.25 2.59 17.18
CA GLU A 26 -32.42 3.22 16.58
C GLU A 26 -32.28 3.26 15.04
N LEU A 27 -33.35 2.89 14.34
CA LEU A 27 -33.36 2.73 12.91
C LEU A 27 -32.95 3.99 12.13
N ASN A 28 -33.27 5.17 12.67
CA ASN A 28 -33.00 6.46 12.03
C ASN A 28 -31.59 7.02 12.24
N ASP A 29 -30.84 6.50 13.22
CA ASP A 29 -29.48 6.95 13.51
C ASP A 29 -28.61 5.84 14.12
N VAL A 30 -28.42 4.77 13.33
CA VAL A 30 -27.69 3.57 13.78
C VAL A 30 -26.31 3.89 14.35
N LYS A 31 -25.56 4.80 13.72
CA LYS A 31 -24.19 5.13 14.16
C LYS A 31 -24.12 5.82 15.53
N LYS A 32 -25.09 6.66 15.84
CA LYS A 32 -25.10 7.42 17.10
C LYS A 32 -25.76 6.66 18.24
N THR A 33 -26.71 5.78 17.93
CA THR A 33 -27.52 5.08 18.91
C THR A 33 -27.09 3.65 19.17
N LEU A 34 -26.03 3.19 18.48
CA LEU A 34 -25.48 1.84 18.60
C LEU A 34 -25.01 1.58 20.05
N LYS A 35 -25.59 0.57 20.68
CA LYS A 35 -25.22 0.11 22.02
C LYS A 35 -24.93 -1.37 22.00
N PHE A 36 -23.94 -1.76 22.78
CA PHE A 36 -23.54 -3.15 22.97
C PHE A 36 -23.78 -3.56 24.42
N THR A 37 -24.03 -4.85 24.63
CA THR A 37 -24.05 -5.47 25.95
C THR A 37 -23.31 -6.80 25.86
N SER A 38 -22.46 -7.08 26.84
CA SER A 38 -21.56 -8.25 26.82
C SER A 38 -20.65 -8.29 25.59
N ALA A 39 -20.10 -7.13 25.21
CA ALA A 39 -19.27 -6.96 24.04
C ALA A 39 -18.07 -6.03 24.34
N PRO A 40 -17.13 -6.44 25.21
CA PRO A 40 -16.06 -5.58 25.71
C PRO A 40 -15.20 -4.97 24.60
N ILE A 41 -14.91 -5.70 23.53
CA ILE A 41 -14.12 -5.15 22.41
C ILE A 41 -14.88 -4.02 21.71
N ASN A 42 -16.18 -4.20 21.47
CA ASN A 42 -17.00 -3.19 20.80
C ASN A 42 -17.22 -1.95 21.72
N GLU A 43 -17.36 -2.16 23.03
CA GLU A 43 -17.45 -1.11 24.01
C GLU A 43 -16.16 -0.28 24.08
N ASP A 44 -15.00 -0.94 24.09
CA ASP A 44 -13.70 -0.28 24.04
C ASP A 44 -13.50 0.48 22.71
N ILE A 45 -13.92 -0.08 21.56
CA ILE A 45 -13.88 0.63 20.28
C ILE A 45 -14.70 1.92 20.34
N GLN A 46 -15.89 1.89 20.92
CA GLN A 46 -16.71 3.10 21.09
C GLN A 46 -16.03 4.11 21.99
N LYS A 47 -15.54 3.69 23.16
CA LYS A 47 -14.81 4.51 24.12
C LYS A 47 -13.60 5.19 23.48
N TYR A 48 -12.75 4.41 22.80
CA TYR A 48 -11.58 4.96 22.13
C TYR A 48 -11.94 5.89 20.97
N ASN A 49 -12.98 5.58 20.21
CA ASN A 49 -13.46 6.47 19.15
C ASN A 49 -13.98 7.81 19.70
N VAL A 50 -14.66 7.82 20.85
CA VAL A 50 -15.09 9.06 21.52
C VAL A 50 -13.87 9.88 21.92
N TYR A 51 -12.88 9.26 22.55
CA TYR A 51 -11.63 9.92 22.90
C TYR A 51 -10.89 10.47 21.66
N LEU A 52 -10.68 9.64 20.65
CA LEU A 52 -9.99 10.05 19.41
C LEU A 52 -10.68 11.22 18.71
N LYS A 53 -12.02 11.26 18.71
CA LYS A 53 -12.79 12.37 18.13
C LYS A 53 -12.62 13.68 18.91
N SER A 54 -12.30 13.63 20.19
CA SER A 54 -12.04 14.81 21.00
C SER A 54 -10.67 15.45 20.76
N LEU A 55 -9.76 14.74 20.09
CA LEU A 55 -8.40 15.22 19.83
C LEU A 55 -8.39 16.26 18.71
N PRO A 56 -7.79 17.45 18.91
CA PRO A 56 -7.67 18.47 17.87
C PRO A 56 -6.90 17.99 16.64
N GLU A 57 -5.93 17.12 16.82
CA GLU A 57 -5.16 16.51 15.73
C GLU A 57 -6.05 15.71 14.77
N LYS A 58 -7.13 15.12 15.25
CA LYS A 58 -8.09 14.36 14.42
C LYS A 58 -8.81 15.26 13.44
N GLN A 59 -9.19 16.47 13.86
CA GLN A 59 -9.77 17.47 12.97
C GLN A 59 -8.74 17.97 11.95
N MET A 60 -7.51 18.26 12.38
CA MET A 60 -6.42 18.67 11.47
C MET A 60 -6.13 17.62 10.39
N VAL A 61 -6.12 16.34 10.75
CA VAL A 61 -5.97 15.23 9.78
C VAL A 61 -7.13 15.22 8.78
N ALA A 62 -8.38 15.43 9.22
CA ALA A 62 -9.53 15.47 8.33
C ALA A 62 -9.45 16.64 7.32
N GLU A 63 -9.02 17.84 7.77
CA GLU A 63 -8.81 19.00 6.92
C GLU A 63 -7.68 18.76 5.90
N LEU A 64 -6.55 18.16 6.34
CA LEU A 64 -5.44 17.81 5.45
C LEU A 64 -5.87 16.81 4.39
N ASN A 65 -6.66 15.79 4.73
CA ASN A 65 -7.17 14.82 3.77
C ASN A 65 -8.01 15.48 2.67
N GLY A 66 -8.87 16.45 3.03
CA GLY A 66 -9.62 17.22 2.05
C GLY A 66 -8.72 18.03 1.10
N LYS A 67 -7.71 18.71 1.64
CA LYS A 67 -6.73 19.46 0.84
C LYS A 67 -5.88 18.57 -0.06
N ILE A 68 -5.45 17.40 0.44
CA ILE A 68 -4.70 16.39 -0.32
C ILE A 68 -5.52 15.92 -1.52
N GLN A 69 -6.81 15.61 -1.33
CA GLN A 69 -7.68 15.19 -2.43
C GLN A 69 -7.81 16.27 -3.51
N MET A 70 -7.97 17.54 -3.11
CA MET A 70 -8.05 18.67 -4.06
C MET A 70 -6.72 18.85 -4.82
N ALA A 71 -5.60 18.88 -4.12
CA ALA A 71 -4.29 19.03 -4.74
C ALA A 71 -3.96 17.86 -5.69
N PHE A 72 -4.37 16.64 -5.33
CA PHE A 72 -4.22 15.47 -6.19
C PHE A 72 -5.06 15.58 -7.48
N ALA A 73 -6.31 16.04 -7.36
CA ALA A 73 -7.18 16.27 -8.52
C ALA A 73 -6.60 17.31 -9.49
N GLU A 74 -5.87 18.29 -8.97
CA GLU A 74 -5.21 19.36 -9.72
C GLU A 74 -3.76 19.03 -10.12
N ALA A 75 -3.31 17.78 -9.91
CA ALA A 75 -1.97 17.28 -10.18
C ALA A 75 -0.82 18.08 -9.49
N ARG A 76 -1.09 18.73 -8.35
CA ARG A 76 -0.10 19.49 -7.55
C ARG A 76 0.65 18.53 -6.60
N MET A 77 1.47 17.63 -7.18
CA MET A 77 2.04 16.50 -6.46
C MET A 77 3.01 16.88 -5.32
N GLU A 78 3.74 18.00 -5.45
CA GLU A 78 4.64 18.44 -4.36
C GLU A 78 3.83 18.86 -3.11
N GLU A 79 2.74 19.59 -3.29
CA GLU A 79 1.83 19.93 -2.19
C GLU A 79 1.18 18.69 -1.57
N VAL A 80 0.83 17.69 -2.40
CA VAL A 80 0.33 16.39 -1.91
C VAL A 80 1.35 15.73 -1.00
N ARG A 81 2.63 15.68 -1.40
CA ARG A 81 3.72 15.08 -0.60
C ARG A 81 3.93 15.81 0.73
N GLU A 82 3.96 17.15 0.70
CA GLU A 82 4.15 17.96 1.91
C GLU A 82 3.00 17.76 2.91
N MET A 83 1.76 17.89 2.42
CA MET A 83 0.57 17.70 3.26
C MET A 83 0.44 16.28 3.78
N SER A 84 0.84 15.27 2.99
CA SER A 84 0.85 13.86 3.44
C SER A 84 1.83 13.67 4.58
N ARG A 85 3.06 14.17 4.48
CA ARG A 85 4.05 14.11 5.59
C ARG A 85 3.51 14.75 6.88
N LYS A 86 2.84 15.89 6.76
CA LYS A 86 2.23 16.57 7.92
C LYS A 86 1.09 15.76 8.52
N ARG A 87 0.22 15.20 7.67
CA ARG A 87 -0.87 14.30 8.09
C ARG A 87 -0.31 13.08 8.84
N ASP A 88 0.72 12.45 8.29
CA ASP A 88 1.31 11.23 8.86
C ASP A 88 1.95 11.51 10.24
N SER A 89 2.61 12.67 10.38
CA SER A 89 3.11 13.12 11.69
C SER A 89 1.98 13.31 12.72
N LEU A 90 0.86 13.89 12.32
CA LEU A 90 -0.31 14.03 13.20
C LEU A 90 -0.96 12.67 13.53
N GLN A 91 -0.97 11.74 12.59
CA GLN A 91 -1.47 10.39 12.85
C GLN A 91 -0.60 9.65 13.88
N MET A 92 0.73 9.80 13.83
CA MET A 92 1.62 9.28 14.87
C MET A 92 1.28 9.86 16.25
N VAL A 93 1.05 11.18 16.35
CA VAL A 93 0.64 11.82 17.61
C VAL A 93 -0.70 11.27 18.11
N ILE A 94 -1.67 11.08 17.23
CA ILE A 94 -2.99 10.50 17.59
C ILE A 94 -2.82 9.08 18.16
N ILE A 95 -1.98 8.27 17.54
CA ILE A 95 -1.68 6.90 17.98
C ILE A 95 -0.97 6.94 19.35
N ASP A 96 0.02 7.81 19.54
CA ASP A 96 0.72 7.98 20.82
C ASP A 96 -0.26 8.36 21.95
N ARG A 97 -1.19 9.27 21.67
CA ARG A 97 -2.23 9.66 22.63
C ARG A 97 -3.17 8.50 22.96
N LEU A 98 -3.51 7.64 21.99
CA LEU A 98 -4.31 6.45 22.25
C LEU A 98 -3.58 5.49 23.19
N PHE A 99 -2.29 5.23 22.98
CA PHE A 99 -1.50 4.38 23.88
C PHE A 99 -1.35 4.97 25.30
N ALA A 100 -1.39 6.29 25.41
CA ALA A 100 -1.33 6.99 26.70
C ALA A 100 -2.71 7.16 27.37
N PHE A 101 -3.80 6.80 26.71
CA PHE A 101 -5.16 7.09 27.18
C PHE A 101 -5.50 6.33 28.47
N GLU A 102 -5.17 5.04 28.52
CA GLU A 102 -5.37 4.23 29.72
C GLU A 102 -4.42 3.03 29.80
N PRO A 103 -4.19 2.49 30.99
CA PRO A 103 -3.45 1.24 31.15
C PRO A 103 -4.14 0.08 30.40
N GLY A 104 -3.35 -0.75 29.74
CA GLY A 104 -3.86 -1.93 29.04
C GLY A 104 -4.15 -1.74 27.54
N VAL A 105 -4.11 -0.51 27.01
CA VAL A 105 -4.27 -0.25 25.56
C VAL A 105 -3.29 -1.08 24.74
N SER A 106 -2.08 -1.29 25.20
CA SER A 106 -1.06 -2.12 24.52
C SER A 106 -1.41 -3.62 24.40
N LYS A 107 -2.45 -4.08 25.10
CA LYS A 107 -3.01 -5.45 25.03
C LYS A 107 -4.46 -5.48 24.55
N SER A 108 -4.97 -4.38 24.01
CA SER A 108 -6.37 -4.26 23.61
C SER A 108 -6.59 -4.62 22.16
N GLN A 109 -7.51 -5.55 21.90
CA GLN A 109 -7.98 -5.89 20.54
C GLN A 109 -8.62 -4.68 19.84
N ALA A 110 -9.35 -3.86 20.61
CA ALA A 110 -9.96 -2.64 20.12
C ALA A 110 -8.90 -1.63 19.67
N ALA A 111 -7.82 -1.48 20.45
CA ALA A 111 -6.70 -0.62 20.08
C ALA A 111 -5.97 -1.16 18.85
N ALA A 112 -5.70 -2.45 18.77
CA ALA A 112 -5.06 -3.06 17.61
C ALA A 112 -5.85 -2.81 16.31
N TYR A 113 -7.18 -2.96 16.36
CA TYR A 113 -8.08 -2.65 15.25
C TYR A 113 -8.01 -1.17 14.83
N LEU A 114 -8.14 -0.24 15.77
CA LEU A 114 -8.13 1.19 15.47
C LEU A 114 -6.76 1.67 14.98
N VAL A 115 -5.70 1.18 15.58
CA VAL A 115 -4.31 1.49 15.19
C VAL A 115 -4.02 0.97 13.80
N ALA A 116 -4.46 -0.24 13.43
CA ALA A 116 -4.30 -0.77 12.07
C ALA A 116 -4.96 0.17 11.03
N GLN A 117 -6.14 0.73 11.32
CA GLN A 117 -6.79 1.70 10.44
C GLN A 117 -6.06 3.04 10.39
N LEU A 118 -5.64 3.57 11.55
CA LEU A 118 -4.95 4.85 11.64
C LEU A 118 -3.57 4.82 10.96
N SER A 119 -2.90 3.67 10.96
CA SER A 119 -1.55 3.51 10.42
C SER A 119 -1.51 3.11 8.93
N ALA A 120 -2.66 2.93 8.28
CA ALA A 120 -2.73 2.42 6.91
C ALA A 120 -2.00 3.28 5.86
N SER A 121 -1.86 4.58 6.10
CA SER A 121 -1.15 5.51 5.20
C SER A 121 0.29 5.79 5.61
N LEU A 122 0.73 5.26 6.75
CA LEU A 122 2.08 5.48 7.27
C LEU A 122 3.11 4.59 6.57
N ASP A 123 4.35 5.07 6.51
CA ASP A 123 5.45 4.28 5.98
C ASP A 123 5.80 3.08 6.88
N VAL A 124 6.59 2.16 6.35
CA VAL A 124 6.94 0.92 7.06
C VAL A 124 7.74 1.17 8.34
N VAL A 125 8.57 2.21 8.40
CA VAL A 125 9.37 2.56 9.58
C VAL A 125 8.45 3.06 10.70
N GLN A 126 7.49 3.93 10.35
CA GLN A 126 6.48 4.43 11.27
C GLN A 126 5.60 3.29 11.81
N ARG A 127 5.14 2.39 10.92
CA ARG A 127 4.35 1.22 11.31
C ARG A 127 5.14 0.24 12.18
N GLY A 128 6.44 0.04 11.91
CA GLY A 128 7.31 -0.75 12.78
C GLY A 128 7.37 -0.20 14.20
N LYS A 129 7.58 1.11 14.36
CA LYS A 129 7.55 1.79 15.68
C LYS A 129 6.21 1.67 16.39
N ILE A 130 5.12 1.60 15.65
CA ILE A 130 3.76 1.42 16.23
C ILE A 130 3.60 -0.02 16.74
N VAL A 131 4.04 -1.01 15.99
CA VAL A 131 4.01 -2.42 16.40
C VAL A 131 4.78 -2.62 17.72
N GLU A 132 5.93 -1.96 17.88
CA GLU A 132 6.75 -2.00 19.10
C GLU A 132 6.07 -1.40 20.34
N LYS A 133 4.97 -0.64 20.20
CA LYS A 133 4.20 -0.08 21.32
C LYS A 133 3.25 -1.10 21.96
N PHE A 134 2.91 -2.17 21.25
CA PHE A 134 2.11 -3.25 21.80
C PHE A 134 2.97 -4.11 22.75
N ASP A 135 2.32 -4.65 23.78
CA ASP A 135 2.99 -5.54 24.72
C ASP A 135 3.43 -6.83 24.00
N PRO A 136 4.69 -7.25 24.13
CA PRO A 136 5.21 -8.44 23.45
C PRO A 136 4.45 -9.74 23.78
N SER A 137 3.74 -9.78 24.93
CA SER A 137 2.89 -10.92 25.31
C SER A 137 1.51 -10.92 24.62
N PHE A 138 1.17 -9.84 23.91
CA PHE A 138 -0.09 -9.72 23.18
C PHE A 138 0.04 -10.30 21.79
N THR A 139 -0.03 -11.62 21.67
CA THR A 139 0.20 -12.36 20.42
C THR A 139 -1.07 -12.83 19.72
N ASP A 140 -2.20 -12.86 20.43
CA ASP A 140 -3.49 -13.30 19.89
C ASP A 140 -4.30 -12.10 19.39
N SER A 141 -3.84 -11.48 18.29
CA SER A 141 -4.54 -10.38 17.66
C SER A 141 -4.40 -10.42 16.14
N TYR A 142 -5.53 -10.65 15.47
CA TYR A 142 -5.58 -10.64 14.00
C TYR A 142 -5.01 -9.36 13.38
N TYR A 143 -5.37 -8.19 13.95
CA TYR A 143 -4.94 -6.89 13.43
C TYR A 143 -3.47 -6.59 13.72
N LEU A 144 -2.98 -6.91 14.93
CA LEU A 144 -1.57 -6.73 15.25
C LEU A 144 -0.70 -7.67 14.43
N ASN A 145 -1.06 -8.95 14.34
CA ASN A 145 -0.33 -9.93 13.55
C ASN A 145 -0.29 -9.52 12.06
N GLY A 146 -1.43 -9.04 11.52
CA GLY A 146 -1.49 -8.52 10.16
C GLY A 146 -0.58 -7.31 9.92
N MET A 147 -0.48 -6.38 10.89
CA MET A 147 0.46 -5.26 10.83
C MET A 147 1.92 -5.73 10.91
N GLN A 148 2.25 -6.66 11.82
CA GLN A 148 3.60 -7.24 11.94
C GLN A 148 4.04 -7.89 10.64
N GLU A 149 3.22 -8.78 10.07
CA GLU A 149 3.50 -9.41 8.79
C GLU A 149 3.66 -8.42 7.64
N SER A 150 2.87 -7.33 7.63
CA SER A 150 2.99 -6.28 6.62
C SER A 150 4.31 -5.52 6.76
N VAL A 151 4.69 -5.17 8.00
CA VAL A 151 5.97 -4.51 8.30
C VAL A 151 7.14 -5.40 7.91
N GLU A 152 7.12 -6.69 8.26
CA GLU A 152 8.15 -7.64 7.89
C GLU A 152 8.33 -7.74 6.37
N ARG A 153 7.22 -7.93 5.63
CA ARG A 153 7.25 -8.00 4.16
C ARG A 153 7.79 -6.74 3.50
N GLU A 154 7.43 -5.56 4.02
CA GLU A 154 7.90 -4.31 3.45
C GLU A 154 9.32 -3.94 3.87
N THR A 155 9.74 -4.36 5.05
CA THR A 155 11.11 -4.10 5.53
C THR A 155 12.16 -4.76 4.64
N VAL A 156 11.87 -5.94 4.09
CA VAL A 156 12.79 -6.60 3.16
C VAL A 156 12.84 -5.94 1.78
N LEU A 157 11.92 -5.04 1.48
CA LEU A 157 11.84 -4.29 0.22
C LEU A 157 12.32 -2.83 0.34
N GLN A 158 13.00 -2.48 1.45
CA GLN A 158 13.54 -1.13 1.65
C GLN A 158 14.85 -0.91 0.89
N PRO A 159 15.20 0.34 0.58
CA PRO A 159 16.51 0.69 0.00
C PRO A 159 17.68 0.05 0.77
N GLY A 160 18.66 -0.45 0.04
CA GLY A 160 19.81 -1.19 0.54
C GLY A 160 19.58 -2.69 0.77
N LYS A 161 18.32 -3.17 0.75
CA LYS A 161 18.02 -4.62 0.87
C LYS A 161 18.17 -5.32 -0.46
N ALA A 162 18.44 -6.62 -0.43
CA ALA A 162 18.49 -7.45 -1.62
C ALA A 162 17.12 -7.48 -2.31
N PHE A 163 17.10 -7.21 -3.61
CA PHE A 163 15.89 -7.36 -4.42
C PHE A 163 15.53 -8.83 -4.52
N PRO A 164 14.29 -9.25 -4.22
CA PRO A 164 13.88 -10.65 -4.31
C PRO A 164 14.11 -11.22 -5.70
N ASP A 165 14.57 -12.47 -5.77
CA ASP A 165 14.72 -13.16 -7.05
C ASP A 165 13.35 -13.47 -7.68
N PHE A 166 13.34 -13.60 -8.99
CA PHE A 166 12.14 -13.92 -9.76
C PHE A 166 12.44 -14.95 -10.85
N GLN A 167 11.39 -15.59 -11.33
CA GLN A 167 11.42 -16.39 -12.54
C GLN A 167 10.26 -16.00 -13.43
N VAL A 168 10.57 -15.42 -14.58
CA VAL A 168 9.62 -14.94 -15.58
C VAL A 168 10.08 -15.30 -16.97
N PHE A 169 9.23 -15.10 -17.97
CA PHE A 169 9.50 -15.48 -19.35
C PHE A 169 9.22 -14.31 -20.28
N ASP A 170 9.95 -14.22 -21.39
CA ASP A 170 9.62 -13.33 -22.49
C ASP A 170 8.54 -13.93 -23.43
N LYS A 171 8.13 -13.16 -24.42
CA LYS A 171 7.11 -13.58 -25.40
C LYS A 171 7.47 -14.86 -26.16
N ASP A 172 8.76 -15.15 -26.30
CA ASP A 172 9.30 -16.30 -27.03
C ASP A 172 9.57 -17.51 -26.10
N GLY A 173 9.28 -17.36 -24.80
CA GLY A 173 9.42 -18.42 -23.79
C GLY A 173 10.82 -18.54 -23.19
N ARG A 174 11.73 -17.61 -23.45
CA ARG A 174 13.02 -17.56 -22.78
C ARG A 174 12.84 -17.15 -21.33
N LYS A 175 13.46 -17.90 -20.42
CA LYS A 175 13.45 -17.67 -18.98
C LYS A 175 14.40 -16.53 -18.61
N TYR A 176 13.97 -15.71 -17.65
CA TYR A 176 14.77 -14.65 -17.02
C TYR A 176 14.64 -14.72 -15.49
N THR A 177 15.74 -14.39 -14.83
CA THR A 177 15.88 -14.26 -13.38
C THR A 177 16.61 -12.96 -13.06
N LEU A 178 16.71 -12.60 -11.77
CA LEU A 178 17.50 -11.43 -11.37
C LEU A 178 18.97 -11.53 -11.80
N ALA A 179 19.52 -12.75 -11.86
CA ALA A 179 20.92 -12.99 -12.26
C ALA A 179 21.24 -12.52 -13.68
N ASP A 180 20.25 -12.55 -14.60
CA ASP A 180 20.43 -12.09 -15.99
C ASP A 180 20.68 -10.58 -16.10
N PHE A 181 20.42 -9.82 -15.05
CA PHE A 181 20.55 -8.36 -15.01
C PHE A 181 21.69 -7.89 -14.09
N ARG A 182 22.45 -8.79 -13.48
CA ARG A 182 23.60 -8.44 -12.63
C ARG A 182 24.64 -7.60 -13.38
N GLY A 183 25.28 -6.68 -12.64
CA GLY A 183 26.26 -5.77 -13.17
C GLY A 183 25.68 -4.53 -13.87
N LYS A 184 24.35 -4.41 -13.92
CA LYS A 184 23.62 -3.24 -14.44
C LYS A 184 22.66 -2.70 -13.40
N TYR A 185 22.36 -1.42 -13.46
CA TYR A 185 21.15 -0.93 -12.86
C TYR A 185 19.93 -1.60 -13.51
N LEU A 186 18.90 -1.88 -12.74
CA LEU A 186 17.69 -2.51 -13.26
C LEU A 186 16.49 -1.67 -12.82
N PHE A 187 15.77 -1.12 -13.79
CA PHE A 187 14.45 -0.56 -13.57
C PHE A 187 13.40 -1.63 -13.82
N VAL A 188 12.60 -1.92 -12.80
CA VAL A 188 11.49 -2.88 -12.88
C VAL A 188 10.19 -2.14 -12.64
N GLU A 189 9.21 -2.28 -13.54
CA GLU A 189 7.84 -1.84 -13.35
C GLU A 189 6.90 -3.05 -13.38
N PHE A 190 5.99 -3.14 -12.41
CA PHE A 190 4.88 -4.08 -12.42
C PHE A 190 3.66 -3.45 -13.08
N SER A 191 3.16 -4.08 -14.13
CA SER A 191 2.13 -3.57 -15.03
C SER A 191 1.14 -4.66 -15.42
N ALA A 192 0.05 -4.31 -16.13
CA ALA A 192 -0.86 -5.26 -16.75
C ALA A 192 -1.64 -4.59 -17.90
N SER A 193 -2.08 -5.36 -18.87
CA SER A 193 -2.85 -4.88 -20.02
C SER A 193 -4.18 -4.23 -19.66
N TRP A 194 -4.79 -4.61 -18.53
CA TRP A 194 -6.02 -4.05 -17.98
C TRP A 194 -5.80 -2.81 -17.10
N CYS A 195 -4.54 -2.42 -16.82
CA CYS A 195 -4.19 -1.32 -15.92
C CYS A 195 -4.12 0.03 -16.66
N GLY A 196 -5.17 0.83 -16.58
CA GLY A 196 -5.21 2.14 -17.24
C GLY A 196 -4.18 3.15 -16.72
N TRP A 197 -3.79 3.08 -15.45
CA TRP A 197 -2.73 3.92 -14.89
C TRP A 197 -1.34 3.51 -15.37
N CYS A 198 -1.08 2.21 -15.51
CA CYS A 198 0.19 1.71 -16.05
C CYS A 198 0.41 2.20 -17.48
N LYS A 199 -0.65 2.21 -18.31
CA LYS A 199 -0.59 2.73 -19.69
C LYS A 199 -0.16 4.19 -19.76
N LYS A 200 -0.48 5.00 -18.74
CA LYS A 200 -0.03 6.40 -18.65
C LYS A 200 1.45 6.53 -18.31
N GLU A 201 2.08 5.52 -17.71
CA GLU A 201 3.51 5.51 -17.41
C GLU A 201 4.37 5.13 -18.64
N ILE A 202 3.83 4.36 -19.60
CA ILE A 202 4.57 3.88 -20.78
C ILE A 202 5.32 5.00 -21.54
N PRO A 203 4.72 6.19 -21.80
CA PRO A 203 5.45 7.26 -22.48
C PRO A 203 6.69 7.76 -21.72
N PHE A 204 6.63 7.80 -20.39
CA PHE A 204 7.75 8.23 -19.55
C PHE A 204 8.85 7.17 -19.50
N ILE A 205 8.48 5.89 -19.37
CA ILE A 205 9.42 4.76 -19.42
C ILE A 205 10.10 4.71 -20.77
N ARG A 206 9.37 4.90 -21.87
CA ARG A 206 9.94 4.97 -23.22
C ARG A 206 10.94 6.10 -23.36
N LYS A 207 10.61 7.31 -22.85
CA LYS A 207 11.53 8.45 -22.85
C LYS A 207 12.82 8.12 -22.10
N ALA A 208 12.70 7.50 -20.93
CA ALA A 208 13.85 7.09 -20.13
C ALA A 208 14.65 6.00 -20.84
N TYR A 209 14.00 4.99 -21.41
CA TYR A 209 14.64 3.92 -22.18
C TYR A 209 15.46 4.47 -23.36
N HIS A 210 14.88 5.31 -24.20
CA HIS A 210 15.60 5.88 -25.35
C HIS A 210 16.78 6.76 -24.95
N ALA A 211 16.68 7.48 -23.82
CA ALA A 211 17.77 8.29 -23.32
C ALA A 211 18.92 7.47 -22.71
N LEU A 212 18.62 6.28 -22.18
CA LEU A 212 19.56 5.52 -21.34
C LEU A 212 19.85 4.10 -21.84
N LYS A 213 19.26 3.62 -22.94
CA LYS A 213 19.45 2.24 -23.45
C LYS A 213 20.91 1.85 -23.73
N ASP A 214 21.75 2.84 -24.04
CA ASP A 214 23.18 2.66 -24.29
C ASP A 214 24.05 2.85 -23.03
N LYS A 215 23.42 3.08 -21.88
CA LYS A 215 24.05 3.17 -20.56
C LYS A 215 23.95 1.84 -19.81
N ASN A 216 24.56 1.78 -18.64
CA ASN A 216 24.57 0.57 -17.82
C ASN A 216 23.24 0.37 -17.04
N VAL A 217 22.11 0.34 -17.76
CA VAL A 217 20.78 0.11 -17.18
C VAL A 217 19.96 -0.83 -18.05
N ALA A 218 19.22 -1.73 -17.40
CA ALA A 218 18.20 -2.57 -18.03
C ALA A 218 16.81 -2.09 -17.62
N PHE A 219 15.86 -2.10 -18.56
CA PHE A 219 14.45 -1.78 -18.31
C PHE A 219 13.62 -3.05 -18.44
N VAL A 220 12.81 -3.33 -17.45
CA VAL A 220 11.93 -4.51 -17.37
C VAL A 220 10.54 -4.08 -16.98
N THR A 221 9.53 -4.46 -17.77
CA THR A 221 8.13 -4.45 -17.36
C THR A 221 7.70 -5.87 -17.02
N MET A 222 7.27 -6.11 -15.79
CA MET A 222 6.69 -7.37 -15.28
C MET A 222 5.19 -7.34 -15.49
N MET A 223 4.70 -8.06 -16.50
CA MET A 223 3.27 -8.12 -16.83
C MET A 223 2.54 -9.12 -15.93
N MET A 224 1.58 -8.60 -15.17
CA MET A 224 0.75 -9.35 -14.23
C MET A 224 -0.54 -9.87 -14.87
N ASP A 225 -0.48 -10.18 -16.14
CA ASP A 225 -1.56 -10.78 -16.92
C ASP A 225 -1.60 -12.31 -16.72
N ASP A 226 -2.80 -12.89 -16.82
CA ASP A 226 -3.03 -14.34 -16.84
C ASP A 226 -3.33 -14.88 -18.25
N ARG A 227 -3.43 -13.98 -19.25
CA ARG A 227 -3.67 -14.33 -20.65
C ARG A 227 -2.54 -13.84 -21.54
N LYS A 228 -1.90 -14.79 -22.25
CA LYS A 228 -0.77 -14.49 -23.13
C LYS A 228 -1.16 -13.53 -24.28
N GLU A 229 -2.37 -13.66 -24.81
CA GLU A 229 -2.86 -12.83 -25.91
C GLU A 229 -2.98 -11.36 -25.51
N ALA A 230 -3.46 -11.09 -24.29
CA ALA A 230 -3.59 -9.73 -23.76
C ALA A 230 -2.22 -9.08 -23.57
N TRP A 231 -1.27 -9.80 -22.99
CA TRP A 231 0.13 -9.38 -22.84
C TRP A 231 0.80 -9.10 -24.20
N LEU A 232 0.69 -10.02 -25.18
CA LEU A 232 1.27 -9.82 -26.51
C LEU A 232 0.63 -8.65 -27.26
N HIS A 233 -0.67 -8.43 -27.09
CA HIS A 233 -1.36 -7.28 -27.65
C HIS A 233 -0.80 -5.97 -27.07
N GLU A 234 -0.59 -5.89 -25.74
CA GLU A 234 -0.01 -4.71 -25.08
C GLU A 234 1.38 -4.38 -25.61
N ILE A 235 2.27 -5.39 -25.74
CA ILE A 235 3.61 -5.21 -26.33
C ILE A 235 3.52 -4.56 -27.72
N LYS A 236 2.61 -5.05 -28.55
CA LYS A 236 2.45 -4.57 -29.93
C LYS A 236 1.79 -3.19 -29.99
N GLU A 237 0.71 -2.99 -29.23
CA GLU A 237 -0.06 -1.74 -29.23
C GLU A 237 0.79 -0.56 -28.78
N TYR A 238 1.58 -0.76 -27.73
CA TYR A 238 2.43 0.29 -27.18
C TYR A 238 3.88 0.24 -27.69
N ASN A 239 4.20 -0.61 -28.66
CA ASN A 239 5.56 -0.77 -29.19
C ASN A 239 6.61 -0.80 -28.07
N ILE A 240 6.50 -1.77 -27.16
CA ILE A 240 7.42 -1.92 -26.02
C ILE A 240 8.72 -2.52 -26.53
N GLU A 241 9.82 -1.75 -26.44
CA GLU A 241 11.14 -2.07 -27.00
C GLU A 241 12.11 -2.66 -25.97
N TRP A 242 11.75 -2.63 -24.68
CA TRP A 242 12.54 -3.17 -23.58
C TRP A 242 12.01 -4.54 -23.14
N TYR A 243 12.64 -5.13 -22.11
CA TYR A 243 12.19 -6.41 -21.60
C TYR A 243 10.76 -6.31 -21.07
N CYS A 244 9.85 -7.07 -21.65
CA CYS A 244 8.47 -7.19 -21.24
C CYS A 244 8.21 -8.65 -20.90
N LEU A 245 8.19 -8.97 -19.60
CA LEU A 245 8.26 -10.33 -19.07
C LEU A 245 7.01 -10.66 -18.28
N SER A 246 6.64 -11.95 -18.20
CA SER A 246 5.50 -12.41 -17.42
C SER A 246 5.69 -13.83 -16.90
N ASP A 247 5.03 -14.17 -15.78
CA ASP A 247 4.82 -15.55 -15.34
C ASP A 247 3.45 -16.12 -15.76
N LEU A 248 2.61 -15.28 -16.38
CA LEU A 248 1.24 -15.59 -16.84
C LEU A 248 0.31 -16.17 -15.75
N LYS A 249 0.55 -15.83 -14.48
CA LYS A 249 -0.30 -16.31 -13.36
C LYS A 249 -1.34 -15.28 -12.91
N GLY A 250 -1.26 -14.06 -13.43
CA GLY A 250 -2.12 -12.96 -13.04
C GLY A 250 -1.83 -12.41 -11.64
N MET A 251 -2.24 -11.19 -11.37
CA MET A 251 -1.98 -10.49 -10.11
C MET A 251 -2.35 -11.31 -8.87
N LYS A 252 -3.47 -12.03 -8.91
CA LYS A 252 -3.98 -12.78 -7.76
C LYS A 252 -3.14 -14.02 -7.42
N ASN A 253 -2.61 -14.72 -8.44
CA ASN A 253 -2.00 -16.04 -8.27
C ASN A 253 -0.48 -16.01 -8.46
N SER A 254 0.08 -14.91 -8.94
CA SER A 254 1.52 -14.76 -9.14
C SER A 254 2.25 -14.72 -7.78
N PRO A 255 3.32 -15.50 -7.60
CA PRO A 255 4.20 -15.37 -6.44
C PRO A 255 4.87 -14.00 -6.36
N LEU A 256 4.99 -13.28 -7.49
CA LEU A 256 5.55 -11.93 -7.52
C LEU A 256 4.71 -10.96 -6.68
N THR A 257 3.39 -11.09 -6.68
CA THR A 257 2.49 -10.25 -5.86
C THR A 257 2.87 -10.29 -4.39
N LYS A 258 3.14 -11.48 -3.85
CA LYS A 258 3.57 -11.65 -2.46
C LYS A 258 5.01 -11.22 -2.25
N ALA A 259 5.93 -11.64 -3.15
CA ALA A 259 7.36 -11.37 -3.02
C ALA A 259 7.68 -9.87 -3.01
N TYR A 260 6.95 -9.08 -3.82
CA TYR A 260 7.15 -7.64 -3.94
C TYR A 260 6.09 -6.80 -3.20
N ASN A 261 5.26 -7.46 -2.38
CA ASN A 261 4.19 -6.81 -1.61
C ASN A 261 3.36 -5.84 -2.47
N LEU A 262 2.90 -6.31 -3.63
CA LEU A 262 2.15 -5.49 -4.58
C LEU A 262 0.71 -5.29 -4.08
N GLY A 263 0.44 -4.14 -3.48
CA GLY A 263 -0.92 -3.74 -3.09
C GLY A 263 -1.75 -3.20 -4.26
N GLY A 264 -1.11 -2.86 -5.37
CA GLY A 264 -1.67 -2.34 -6.60
C GLY A 264 -0.59 -2.14 -7.66
N ILE A 265 -0.99 -1.80 -8.87
CA ILE A 265 -0.11 -1.45 -9.98
C ILE A 265 -0.59 -0.14 -10.64
N PRO A 266 0.33 0.68 -11.23
CA PRO A 266 1.76 0.42 -11.39
C PRO A 266 2.52 0.45 -10.05
N ASP A 267 3.61 -0.30 -9.97
CA ASP A 267 4.61 -0.26 -8.90
C ASP A 267 5.99 -0.42 -9.54
N SER A 268 7.01 0.24 -9.02
CA SER A 268 8.33 0.22 -9.65
C SER A 268 9.47 0.17 -8.64
N PHE A 269 10.58 -0.45 -9.07
CA PHE A 269 11.82 -0.50 -8.30
C PHE A 269 13.00 -0.12 -9.18
N VAL A 270 14.00 0.49 -8.56
CA VAL A 270 15.35 0.60 -9.12
C VAL A 270 16.26 -0.27 -8.27
N VAL A 271 17.06 -1.10 -8.95
CA VAL A 271 17.99 -2.05 -8.34
C VAL A 271 19.40 -1.74 -8.82
N ASP A 272 20.38 -1.78 -7.93
CA ASP A 272 21.78 -1.55 -8.25
C ASP A 272 22.45 -2.76 -8.95
N PRO A 273 23.67 -2.62 -9.50
CA PRO A 273 24.39 -3.72 -10.14
C PRO A 273 24.63 -4.94 -9.24
N GLU A 274 24.66 -4.75 -7.92
CA GLU A 274 24.81 -5.79 -6.89
C GLU A 274 23.49 -6.47 -6.54
N GLY A 275 22.36 -5.97 -7.10
CA GLY A 275 21.01 -6.50 -6.90
C GLY A 275 20.37 -6.03 -5.58
N ARG A 276 20.70 -4.84 -5.10
CA ARG A 276 20.08 -4.20 -3.96
C ARG A 276 19.09 -3.14 -4.43
N ILE A 277 18.02 -2.98 -3.71
CA ILE A 277 17.02 -1.95 -3.96
C ILE A 277 17.65 -0.57 -3.72
N VAL A 278 17.57 0.32 -4.70
CA VAL A 278 17.97 1.73 -4.59
C VAL A 278 16.78 2.58 -4.17
N CYS A 279 15.66 2.44 -4.87
CA CYS A 279 14.41 3.14 -4.55
C CYS A 279 13.22 2.38 -5.13
N ARG A 280 12.03 2.80 -4.74
CA ARG A 280 10.73 2.25 -5.15
C ARG A 280 9.78 3.38 -5.53
N ASP A 281 8.75 3.06 -6.31
CA ASP A 281 7.58 3.90 -6.58
C ASP A 281 7.87 5.17 -7.38
N LEU A 282 8.82 5.09 -8.32
CA LEU A 282 9.07 6.17 -9.28
C LEU A 282 7.91 6.29 -10.28
N ARG A 283 7.55 7.54 -10.61
CA ARG A 283 6.48 7.84 -11.57
C ARG A 283 6.89 8.95 -12.53
N GLY A 284 6.35 8.87 -13.74
CA GLY A 284 6.51 9.93 -14.72
C GLY A 284 7.96 10.27 -15.03
N ASN A 285 8.32 11.54 -14.96
CA ASN A 285 9.70 12.01 -15.25
C ASN A 285 10.73 11.57 -14.20
N GLU A 286 10.31 11.21 -12.97
CA GLU A 286 11.23 10.73 -11.93
C GLU A 286 12.03 9.50 -12.38
N VAL A 287 11.47 8.68 -13.26
CA VAL A 287 12.16 7.51 -13.82
C VAL A 287 13.45 7.93 -14.56
N LEU A 288 13.32 8.90 -15.47
CA LEU A 288 14.48 9.42 -16.24
C LEU A 288 15.45 10.15 -15.32
N GLU A 289 14.96 11.04 -14.45
CA GLU A 289 15.78 11.87 -13.57
C GLU A 289 16.62 11.02 -12.63
N THR A 290 16.00 10.05 -11.96
CA THR A 290 16.70 9.15 -11.02
C THR A 290 17.72 8.28 -11.73
N LEU A 291 17.33 7.61 -12.82
CA LEU A 291 18.24 6.73 -13.55
C LEU A 291 19.39 7.49 -14.22
N SER A 292 19.15 8.71 -14.71
CA SER A 292 20.23 9.55 -15.26
C SER A 292 21.28 9.89 -14.21
N THR A 293 20.86 10.14 -12.97
CA THR A 293 21.79 10.43 -11.85
C THR A 293 22.62 9.19 -11.47
N LEU A 294 22.02 8.00 -11.53
CA LEU A 294 22.67 6.75 -11.14
C LEU A 294 23.61 6.18 -12.21
N CYS A 295 23.33 6.45 -13.50
CA CYS A 295 24.05 5.85 -14.65
C CYS A 295 25.10 6.78 -15.27
N ASN A 296 25.37 7.94 -14.66
CA ASN A 296 26.41 8.89 -15.14
C ASN A 296 27.81 8.49 -14.72
#